data_e076c34fa7c45e6f5bbd51a0d3ad5bbb
#
_entry.id   e076c34fa7c45e6f5bbd51a0d3ad5bbb
#
_cell.length_a   1.000
_cell.length_b   1.000
_cell.length_c   1.000
_cell.angle_alpha   90.00
_cell.angle_beta   90.00
_cell.angle_gamma   90.00
#
_symmetry.space_group_name_H-M   'P 1'
#
loop_
_entity.id
_entity.type
_entity.pdbx_description
1 polymer ?
#
loop_
_entity_poly.entity_id
_entity_poly.type
_entity_poly.pdbx_seq_one_letter_code
_entity_poly.pdbx_strand_id
1 'polypeptide(L)'
;MKKNNPIYLASRNALALLLSLVMLAACATQPTGANRSMGSGLTFATPESVGVDSDRLDRLTQAMQGFVDDGRLAGVVTAAARDGKIIHFESVGQRDIATGSPMTEDALFRIYSMTKPITGVAMMMLYERGLFKLSDPVSMYIPEFADLRS
;
A
#
# COMPACT_ATOMS: atom_id res chain seq x y z
N MET A 1 62.05 14.94 -19.57
CA MET A 1 61.30 14.52 -20.77
C MET A 1 60.49 13.27 -20.42
N LYS A 2 59.20 13.41 -20.04
CA LYS A 2 58.27 12.26 -19.79
C LYS A 2 57.60 11.94 -21.09
N LYS A 3 57.89 10.79 -21.66
CA LYS A 3 57.25 10.24 -22.87
C LYS A 3 55.78 9.94 -22.57
N ASN A 4 54.88 10.64 -23.23
CA ASN A 4 53.45 10.30 -23.28
C ASN A 4 53.31 9.00 -24.12
N ASN A 5 53.14 7.90 -23.45
CA ASN A 5 52.96 6.60 -24.11
C ASN A 5 51.46 6.39 -24.42
N PRO A 6 51.03 6.40 -25.68
CA PRO A 6 49.61 6.32 -26.07
C PRO A 6 48.94 5.03 -25.62
N ILE A 7 49.70 3.97 -25.36
CA ILE A 7 49.21 2.69 -24.89
C ILE A 7 48.68 2.78 -23.43
N TYR A 8 49.26 3.69 -22.61
CA TYR A 8 48.83 3.87 -21.21
C TYR A 8 47.52 4.66 -21.07
N LEU A 9 47.22 5.54 -22.02
CA LEU A 9 45.93 6.26 -22.03
C LEU A 9 44.76 5.36 -22.51
N ALA A 10 45.04 4.48 -23.48
CA ALA A 10 44.01 3.57 -24.00
C ALA A 10 43.57 2.53 -22.93
N SER A 11 44.49 2.04 -22.10
CA SER A 11 44.16 1.07 -21.04
C SER A 11 43.34 1.70 -19.88
N ARG A 12 43.61 2.96 -19.52
CA ARG A 12 42.85 3.66 -18.49
C ARG A 12 41.40 3.97 -18.89
N ASN A 13 41.18 4.31 -20.15
CA ASN A 13 39.84 4.58 -20.67
C ASN A 13 39.03 3.29 -20.87
N ALA A 14 39.66 2.20 -21.27
CA ALA A 14 39.00 0.90 -21.36
C ALA A 14 38.58 0.34 -19.98
N LEU A 15 39.43 0.53 -18.96
CA LEU A 15 39.11 0.10 -17.58
C LEU A 15 37.97 0.95 -16.97
N ALA A 16 37.95 2.27 -17.24
CA ALA A 16 36.89 3.17 -16.79
C ALA A 16 35.53 2.85 -17.47
N LEU A 17 35.54 2.49 -18.76
CA LEU A 17 34.34 2.07 -19.50
C LEU A 17 33.81 0.72 -19.02
N LEU A 18 34.68 -0.24 -18.68
CA LEU A 18 34.26 -1.52 -18.11
C LEU A 18 33.67 -1.37 -16.69
N LEU A 19 34.24 -0.51 -15.84
CA LEU A 19 33.67 -0.25 -14.50
C LEU A 19 32.30 0.48 -14.59
N SER A 20 32.13 1.39 -15.54
CA SER A 20 30.82 2.08 -15.73
C SER A 20 29.73 1.14 -16.25
N LEU A 21 30.09 0.17 -17.10
CA LEU A 21 29.14 -0.84 -17.62
C LEU A 21 28.70 -1.83 -16.53
N VAL A 22 29.59 -2.18 -15.59
CA VAL A 22 29.26 -3.06 -14.46
C VAL A 22 28.36 -2.36 -13.45
N MET A 23 28.50 -1.04 -13.25
CA MET A 23 27.60 -0.26 -12.37
C MET A 23 26.19 -0.07 -12.95
N LEU A 24 26.03 0.00 -14.29
CA LEU A 24 24.68 0.06 -14.90
C LEU A 24 23.95 -1.29 -14.84
N ALA A 25 24.66 -2.41 -14.84
CA ALA A 25 24.03 -3.72 -14.75
C ALA A 25 23.54 -4.05 -13.31
N ALA A 26 24.09 -3.40 -12.28
CA ALA A 26 23.67 -3.61 -10.89
C ALA A 26 22.33 -2.91 -10.52
N CYS A 27 21.82 -2.01 -11.34
CA CYS A 27 20.53 -1.33 -11.12
C CYS A 27 19.31 -2.08 -11.71
N ALA A 28 19.51 -3.19 -12.43
CA ALA A 28 18.43 -3.84 -13.19
C ALA A 28 17.88 -5.13 -12.56
N THR A 29 18.31 -5.52 -11.36
CA THR A 29 17.72 -6.68 -10.67
C THR A 29 17.27 -6.28 -9.27
N GLN A 30 16.17 -5.55 -9.20
CA GLN A 30 15.36 -5.61 -7.99
C GLN A 30 14.64 -6.96 -8.00
N PRO A 31 14.77 -7.78 -6.94
CA PRO A 31 13.97 -8.98 -6.84
C PRO A 31 12.50 -8.57 -6.64
N THR A 32 11.74 -8.55 -7.73
CA THR A 32 10.29 -8.51 -7.70
C THR A 32 9.83 -9.80 -7.03
N GLY A 33 9.37 -9.73 -5.80
CA GLY A 33 8.73 -10.85 -5.13
C GLY A 33 9.32 -11.29 -3.80
N ALA A 34 10.23 -10.55 -3.18
CA ALA A 34 10.72 -10.88 -1.84
C ALA A 34 9.65 -10.55 -0.80
N ASN A 35 8.96 -11.57 -0.34
CA ASN A 35 8.36 -11.79 0.99
C ASN A 35 8.00 -10.49 1.79
N ARG A 36 7.26 -9.56 1.16
CA ARG A 36 6.61 -8.46 1.87
C ARG A 36 5.50 -9.07 2.71
N SER A 37 5.61 -8.98 4.02
CA SER A 37 4.57 -9.36 4.97
C SER A 37 4.02 -8.08 5.58
N MET A 38 2.72 -7.85 5.44
CA MET A 38 2.04 -6.93 6.34
C MET A 38 1.92 -7.59 7.71
N GLY A 39 2.09 -6.86 8.80
CA GLY A 39 2.07 -7.37 10.18
C GLY A 39 0.79 -8.11 10.62
N SER A 40 -0.15 -8.31 9.70
CA SER A 40 -1.40 -9.06 9.85
C SER A 40 -1.30 -10.55 9.48
N GLY A 41 -0.10 -11.05 9.12
CA GLY A 41 0.05 -12.41 8.61
C GLY A 41 -0.31 -12.60 7.12
N LEU A 42 -0.77 -11.54 6.44
CA LEU A 42 -0.99 -11.57 4.99
C LEU A 42 0.35 -11.47 4.25
N THR A 43 0.52 -12.31 3.24
CA THR A 43 1.72 -12.33 2.39
C THR A 43 1.40 -11.77 1.01
N PHE A 44 2.40 -11.17 0.37
CA PHE A 44 2.28 -10.75 -1.03
C PHE A 44 2.52 -11.94 -1.96
N ALA A 45 1.80 -11.96 -3.07
CA ALA A 45 1.95 -12.95 -4.13
C ALA A 45 1.74 -12.31 -5.50
N THR A 46 2.20 -12.98 -6.55
CA THR A 46 1.88 -12.55 -7.92
C THR A 46 0.41 -12.81 -8.21
N PRO A 47 -0.28 -11.94 -8.93
CA PRO A 47 -1.69 -12.11 -9.30
C PRO A 47 -1.97 -13.46 -9.96
N GLU A 48 -1.08 -13.90 -10.84
CA GLU A 48 -1.20 -15.15 -11.60
C GLU A 48 -1.20 -16.38 -10.70
N SER A 49 -0.49 -16.32 -9.56
CA SER A 49 -0.42 -17.45 -8.61
C SER A 49 -1.77 -17.79 -7.98
N VAL A 50 -2.73 -16.87 -8.06
CA VAL A 50 -4.10 -17.05 -7.56
C VAL A 50 -5.14 -16.87 -8.68
N GLY A 51 -4.72 -16.98 -9.94
CA GLY A 51 -5.59 -16.96 -11.12
C GLY A 51 -6.17 -15.56 -11.42
N VAL A 52 -5.42 -14.50 -11.14
CA VAL A 52 -5.74 -13.11 -11.50
C VAL A 52 -4.71 -12.64 -12.52
N ASP A 53 -5.16 -11.89 -13.49
CA ASP A 53 -4.36 -11.30 -14.56
C ASP A 53 -3.79 -9.96 -14.08
N SER A 54 -2.47 -9.81 -14.07
CA SER A 54 -1.78 -8.59 -13.67
C SER A 54 -2.14 -7.39 -14.53
N ASP A 55 -2.32 -7.58 -15.86
CA ASP A 55 -2.70 -6.49 -16.76
C ASP A 55 -4.04 -5.85 -16.39
N ARG A 56 -4.93 -6.62 -15.74
CA ARG A 56 -6.20 -6.08 -15.24
C ARG A 56 -6.01 -5.22 -14.00
N LEU A 57 -5.08 -5.58 -13.13
CA LEU A 57 -4.74 -4.78 -11.94
C LEU A 57 -4.02 -3.50 -12.34
N ASP A 58 -3.17 -3.55 -13.37
CA ASP A 58 -2.52 -2.37 -13.93
C ASP A 58 -3.54 -1.35 -14.48
N ARG A 59 -4.62 -1.83 -15.12
CA ARG A 59 -5.73 -0.96 -15.54
C ARG A 59 -6.44 -0.29 -14.37
N LEU A 60 -6.53 -0.95 -13.22
CA LEU A 60 -7.07 -0.34 -12.00
C LEU A 60 -6.18 0.83 -11.57
N THR A 61 -4.87 0.62 -11.49
CA THR A 61 -3.90 1.66 -11.14
C THR A 61 -3.98 2.84 -12.12
N GLN A 62 -4.03 2.56 -13.43
CA GLN A 62 -4.17 3.59 -14.46
C GLN A 62 -5.50 4.37 -14.33
N ALA A 63 -6.60 3.69 -14.03
CA ALA A 63 -7.89 4.36 -13.82
C ALA A 63 -7.86 5.26 -12.57
N MET A 64 -7.22 4.82 -11.50
CA MET A 64 -7.06 5.64 -10.29
C MET A 64 -6.16 6.84 -10.55
N GLN A 65 -5.07 6.66 -11.31
CA GLN A 65 -4.22 7.77 -11.73
C GLN A 65 -5.02 8.79 -12.56
N GLY A 66 -5.87 8.34 -13.47
CA GLY A 66 -6.76 9.24 -14.25
C GLY A 66 -7.66 10.10 -13.36
N PHE A 67 -8.21 9.57 -12.25
CA PHE A 67 -8.98 10.37 -11.30
C PHE A 67 -8.14 11.43 -10.57
N VAL A 68 -6.86 11.14 -10.33
CA VAL A 68 -5.94 12.11 -9.74
C VAL A 68 -5.58 13.18 -10.76
N ASP A 69 -5.26 12.81 -11.99
CA ASP A 69 -4.89 13.73 -13.07
C ASP A 69 -6.04 14.69 -13.42
N ASP A 70 -7.30 14.20 -13.36
CA ASP A 70 -8.52 15.00 -13.54
C ASP A 70 -8.83 15.91 -12.31
N GLY A 71 -8.04 15.84 -11.24
CA GLY A 71 -8.26 16.59 -10.00
C GLY A 71 -9.49 16.14 -9.19
N ARG A 72 -10.05 14.97 -9.48
CA ARG A 72 -11.22 14.41 -8.77
C ARG A 72 -10.83 13.80 -7.43
N LEU A 73 -9.61 13.30 -7.31
CA LEU A 73 -8.99 12.77 -6.08
C LEU A 73 -7.62 13.41 -5.89
N ALA A 74 -7.26 13.71 -4.65
CA ALA A 74 -5.90 14.14 -4.33
C ALA A 74 -4.91 12.98 -4.46
N GLY A 75 -5.29 11.84 -3.92
CA GLY A 75 -4.54 10.60 -3.97
C GLY A 75 -5.38 9.45 -3.45
N VAL A 76 -4.95 8.23 -3.75
CA VAL A 76 -5.66 7.00 -3.41
C VAL A 76 -4.68 5.87 -3.15
N VAL A 77 -5.07 4.97 -2.25
CA VAL A 77 -4.41 3.66 -2.07
C VAL A 77 -5.41 2.59 -2.44
N THR A 78 -5.02 1.66 -3.28
CA THR A 78 -5.83 0.51 -3.68
C THR A 78 -5.18 -0.77 -3.21
N ALA A 79 -5.99 -1.72 -2.75
CA ALA A 79 -5.54 -3.03 -2.33
C ALA A 79 -6.49 -4.11 -2.86
N ALA A 80 -5.94 -5.23 -3.29
CA ALA A 80 -6.70 -6.43 -3.58
C ALA A 80 -6.01 -7.65 -2.98
N ALA A 81 -6.82 -8.55 -2.42
CA ALA A 81 -6.34 -9.82 -1.88
C ALA A 81 -7.22 -10.96 -2.39
N ARG A 82 -6.61 -12.12 -2.61
CA ARG A 82 -7.29 -13.36 -2.98
C ARG A 82 -6.60 -14.54 -2.30
N ASP A 83 -7.39 -15.46 -1.79
CA ASP A 83 -6.91 -16.67 -1.09
C ASP A 83 -5.92 -16.34 0.04
N GLY A 84 -6.19 -15.26 0.80
CA GLY A 84 -5.33 -14.81 1.90
C GLY A 84 -4.01 -14.17 1.46
N LYS A 85 -3.83 -13.87 0.18
CA LYS A 85 -2.62 -13.24 -0.38
C LYS A 85 -2.93 -11.89 -0.97
N ILE A 86 -2.08 -10.91 -0.70
CA ILE A 86 -2.16 -9.57 -1.31
C ILE A 86 -1.55 -9.67 -2.70
N ILE A 87 -2.33 -9.33 -3.71
CA ILE A 87 -1.95 -9.40 -5.12
C ILE A 87 -1.85 -8.03 -5.79
N HIS A 88 -2.30 -6.99 -5.09
CA HIS A 88 -2.23 -5.60 -5.53
C HIS A 88 -2.23 -4.70 -4.29
N PHE A 89 -1.31 -3.76 -4.24
CA PHE A 89 -1.25 -2.75 -3.19
C PHE A 89 -0.45 -1.57 -3.72
N GLU A 90 -1.16 -0.54 -4.18
CA GLU A 90 -0.60 0.58 -4.92
C GLU A 90 -1.12 1.91 -4.39
N SER A 91 -0.27 2.92 -4.42
CA SER A 91 -0.62 4.30 -4.08
C SER A 91 -0.35 5.23 -5.26
N VAL A 92 -1.28 6.14 -5.53
CA VAL A 92 -1.14 7.15 -6.59
C VAL A 92 -1.57 8.52 -6.06
N GLY A 93 -0.97 9.59 -6.63
CA GLY A 93 -1.30 10.97 -6.29
C GLY A 93 -0.62 11.49 -5.04
N GLN A 94 -1.27 12.43 -4.36
CA GLN A 94 -0.74 13.18 -3.23
C GLN A 94 -1.55 12.93 -1.97
N ARG A 95 -0.86 12.81 -0.84
CA ARG A 95 -1.48 12.79 0.49
C ARG A 95 -1.91 14.19 0.92
N ASP A 96 -1.15 15.18 0.51
CA ASP A 96 -1.40 16.58 0.82
C ASP A 96 -1.06 17.44 -0.42
N ILE A 97 -2.09 18.06 -0.99
CA ILE A 97 -1.97 18.89 -2.19
C ILE A 97 -1.18 20.18 -1.87
N ALA A 98 -1.37 20.75 -0.66
CA ALA A 98 -0.75 22.02 -0.31
C ALA A 98 0.78 21.92 -0.18
N THR A 99 1.27 20.78 0.27
CA THR A 99 2.72 20.51 0.43
C THR A 99 3.30 19.72 -0.73
N GLY A 100 2.47 19.16 -1.62
CA GLY A 100 2.89 18.23 -2.68
C GLY A 100 3.38 16.88 -2.16
N SER A 101 3.10 16.54 -0.90
CA SER A 101 3.54 15.27 -0.30
C SER A 101 2.89 14.09 -1.03
N PRO A 102 3.68 13.10 -1.49
CA PRO A 102 3.13 11.96 -2.22
C PRO A 102 2.23 11.09 -1.34
N MET A 103 1.26 10.41 -1.95
CA MET A 103 0.53 9.33 -1.31
C MET A 103 1.45 8.13 -1.12
N THR A 104 1.33 7.48 0.03
CA THR A 104 2.11 6.29 0.37
C THR A 104 1.22 5.17 0.86
N GLU A 105 1.68 3.92 0.71
CA GLU A 105 0.92 2.73 1.11
C GLU A 105 0.65 2.66 2.62
N ASP A 106 1.47 3.31 3.44
CA ASP A 106 1.36 3.39 4.90
C ASP A 106 0.58 4.63 5.38
N ALA A 107 -0.06 5.37 4.47
CA ALA A 107 -0.86 6.53 4.83
C ALA A 107 -2.05 6.15 5.73
N LEU A 108 -2.30 6.97 6.75
CA LEU A 108 -3.43 6.78 7.65
C LEU A 108 -4.68 7.47 7.09
N PHE A 109 -5.76 6.71 7.00
CA PHE A 109 -7.06 7.19 6.50
C PHE A 109 -8.10 7.24 7.61
N ARG A 110 -8.94 8.26 7.57
CA ARG A 110 -10.20 8.27 8.32
C ARG A 110 -11.19 7.36 7.61
N ILE A 111 -11.67 6.32 8.28
CA ILE A 111 -12.58 5.34 7.69
C ILE A 111 -14.06 5.65 7.90
N TYR A 112 -14.37 6.75 8.62
CA TYR A 112 -15.74 7.24 8.86
C TYR A 112 -16.70 6.11 9.29
N SER A 113 -17.82 5.93 8.58
CA SER A 113 -18.84 4.93 8.92
C SER A 113 -18.38 3.48 8.80
N MET A 114 -17.27 3.21 8.13
CA MET A 114 -16.63 1.87 8.16
C MET A 114 -16.10 1.49 9.55
N THR A 115 -16.06 2.42 10.49
CA THR A 115 -15.83 2.15 11.92
C THR A 115 -16.97 1.31 12.54
N LYS A 116 -18.22 1.41 12.03
CA LYS A 116 -19.38 0.70 12.59
C LYS A 116 -19.21 -0.83 12.61
N PRO A 117 -18.82 -1.50 11.51
CA PRO A 117 -18.56 -2.93 11.55
C PRO A 117 -17.53 -3.34 12.59
N ILE A 118 -16.44 -2.56 12.75
CA ILE A 118 -15.38 -2.85 13.72
C ILE A 118 -15.92 -2.74 15.15
N THR A 119 -16.66 -1.67 15.44
CA THR A 119 -17.33 -1.48 16.74
C THR A 119 -18.38 -2.59 16.97
N GLY A 120 -19.13 -2.97 15.91
CA GLY A 120 -20.10 -4.06 15.98
C GLY A 120 -19.47 -5.40 16.37
N VAL A 121 -18.32 -5.74 15.77
CA VAL A 121 -17.57 -6.95 16.15
C VAL A 121 -17.15 -6.89 17.61
N ALA A 122 -16.63 -5.77 18.08
CA ALA A 122 -16.25 -5.60 19.51
C ALA A 122 -17.46 -5.79 20.44
N MET A 123 -18.62 -5.25 20.08
CA MET A 123 -19.86 -5.45 20.82
C MET A 123 -20.28 -6.92 20.81
N MET A 124 -20.22 -7.62 19.68
CA MET A 124 -20.57 -9.03 19.60
C MET A 124 -19.62 -9.93 20.43
N MET A 125 -18.36 -9.57 20.58
CA MET A 125 -17.44 -10.26 21.50
C MET A 125 -17.88 -10.14 22.97
N LEU A 126 -18.48 -9.01 23.37
CA LEU A 126 -19.08 -8.84 24.70
C LEU A 126 -20.37 -9.62 24.83
N TYR A 127 -21.19 -9.65 23.78
CA TYR A 127 -22.42 -10.45 23.72
C TYR A 127 -22.14 -11.95 23.90
N GLU A 128 -21.15 -12.49 23.21
CA GLU A 128 -20.73 -13.90 23.36
C GLU A 128 -20.31 -14.24 24.79
N ARG A 129 -19.79 -13.27 25.55
CA ARG A 129 -19.44 -13.40 26.96
C ARG A 129 -20.65 -13.27 27.89
N GLY A 130 -21.85 -13.00 27.35
CA GLY A 130 -23.06 -12.80 28.14
C GLY A 130 -23.10 -11.51 28.95
N LEU A 131 -22.31 -10.50 28.57
CA LEU A 131 -22.20 -9.24 29.30
C LEU A 131 -23.36 -8.28 29.03
N PHE A 132 -24.11 -8.49 27.96
CA PHE A 132 -25.34 -7.76 27.65
C PHE A 132 -26.25 -8.61 26.74
N LYS A 133 -27.50 -8.20 26.63
CA LYS A 133 -28.47 -8.75 25.66
C LYS A 133 -28.78 -7.71 24.59
N LEU A 134 -29.08 -8.13 23.38
CA LEU A 134 -29.45 -7.22 22.28
C LEU A 134 -30.73 -6.44 22.58
N SER A 135 -31.57 -6.91 23.51
CA SER A 135 -32.79 -6.26 23.97
C SER A 135 -32.58 -5.29 25.12
N ASP A 136 -31.38 -5.23 25.71
CA ASP A 136 -31.14 -4.32 26.82
C ASP A 136 -31.18 -2.88 26.35
N PRO A 137 -31.85 -1.97 27.07
CA PRO A 137 -31.83 -0.57 26.78
C PRO A 137 -30.43 0.02 27.04
N VAL A 138 -29.98 0.94 26.19
CA VAL A 138 -28.67 1.60 26.35
C VAL A 138 -28.55 2.30 27.70
N SER A 139 -29.66 2.85 28.23
CA SER A 139 -29.72 3.50 29.55
C SER A 139 -29.36 2.58 30.74
N MET A 140 -29.41 1.28 30.53
CA MET A 140 -28.95 0.31 31.55
C MET A 140 -27.43 0.39 31.78
N TYR A 141 -26.68 0.79 30.76
CA TYR A 141 -25.22 0.91 30.80
C TYR A 141 -24.74 2.35 30.83
N ILE A 142 -25.52 3.26 30.24
CA ILE A 142 -25.25 4.71 30.18
C ILE A 142 -26.53 5.43 30.63
N PRO A 143 -26.69 5.70 31.92
CA PRO A 143 -27.94 6.27 32.46
C PRO A 143 -28.39 7.58 31.82
N GLU A 144 -27.44 8.36 31.31
CA GLU A 144 -27.71 9.65 30.62
C GLU A 144 -28.59 9.50 29.39
N PHE A 145 -28.73 8.29 28.86
CA PHE A 145 -29.59 7.97 27.73
C PHE A 145 -31.04 7.65 28.10
N ALA A 146 -31.40 7.65 29.42
CA ALA A 146 -32.74 7.28 29.86
C ALA A 146 -33.83 8.20 29.33
N ASP A 147 -33.56 9.51 29.21
CA ASP A 147 -34.54 10.53 28.82
C ASP A 147 -34.51 10.89 27.32
N LEU A 148 -33.71 10.18 26.53
CA LEU A 148 -33.66 10.40 25.08
C LEU A 148 -34.91 9.82 24.41
N ARG A 149 -35.68 10.68 23.78
CA ARG A 149 -36.82 10.29 22.93
C ARG A 149 -36.38 10.22 21.47
N SER A 150 -36.69 9.13 20.82
CA SER A 150 -36.56 8.97 19.35
C SER A 150 -37.71 9.64 18.59
#